data_073c65473d062eadfc1a2dff679cb578
#
_entry.id   073c65473d062eadfc1a2dff679cb578
#
_cell.length_a   1.000
_cell.length_b   1.000
_cell.length_c   1.000
_cell.angle_alpha   90.00
_cell.angle_beta   90.00
_cell.angle_gamma   90.00
#
_symmetry.space_group_name_H-M   'P 1'
#
loop_
_entity.id
_entity.type
_entity.pdbx_description
1 polymer ?
#
loop_
_entity_poly.entity_id
_entity_poly.type
_entity_poly.pdbx_seq_one_letter_code
_entity_poly.pdbx_strand_id
1 'polypeptide(L)'
;SKNITSLDPAFARNLQNLWPIQQMFNSLVQLDDSLNVKPELAKKWNISTDGLTYEFTIRDDVFFHKSIHFGDSLTRRVVASDMTYSFNRLKDKNIGSPGGWVLKNVKDYRAKNDSTFVIILKKPFPAFLSLLSMRYCSVVPKEVADFYKEDFRNNPIGTGPFKFKNWKENVKLVLRKNNNYFEKDSLGKKLPLLESISISFLPDIQSEFMV
;
A
#
# COMPACT_ATOMS: atom_id res chain seq x y z
N SER A 1 -14.14 4.51 -17.85
CA SER A 1 -14.88 4.69 -16.60
C SER A 1 -14.12 5.67 -15.71
N LYS A 2 -14.80 6.70 -15.21
CA LYS A 2 -14.27 7.69 -14.26
C LYS A 2 -14.36 7.19 -12.79
N ASN A 3 -14.89 6.01 -12.55
CA ASN A 3 -15.23 5.50 -11.24
C ASN A 3 -14.13 4.58 -10.67
N ILE A 4 -14.07 4.51 -9.34
CA ILE A 4 -13.26 3.52 -8.62
C ILE A 4 -13.85 2.14 -8.92
N THR A 5 -12.97 1.20 -9.28
CA THR A 5 -13.35 -0.19 -9.58
C THR A 5 -12.78 -1.18 -8.57
N SER A 6 -11.75 -0.78 -7.84
CA SER A 6 -11.11 -1.61 -6.81
C SER A 6 -10.36 -0.75 -5.82
N LEU A 7 -10.44 -1.12 -4.54
CA LEU A 7 -9.60 -0.58 -3.47
C LEU A 7 -8.45 -1.55 -3.09
N ASP A 8 -8.30 -2.64 -3.82
CA ASP A 8 -7.17 -3.58 -3.67
C ASP A 8 -5.92 -3.02 -4.38
N PRO A 9 -4.78 -2.85 -3.67
CA PRO A 9 -3.54 -2.37 -4.28
C PRO A 9 -3.05 -3.17 -5.48
N ALA A 10 -3.32 -4.48 -5.52
CA ALA A 10 -2.96 -5.32 -6.67
C ALA A 10 -3.57 -4.83 -8.00
N PHE A 11 -4.61 -4.00 -7.93
CA PHE A 11 -5.32 -3.41 -9.09
C PHE A 11 -5.20 -1.89 -9.18
N ALA A 12 -4.15 -1.29 -8.63
CA ALA A 12 -3.87 0.15 -8.67
C ALA A 12 -3.46 0.63 -10.08
N ARG A 13 -4.28 0.33 -11.11
CA ARG A 13 -3.95 0.51 -12.53
C ARG A 13 -4.19 1.95 -13.03
N ASN A 14 -5.20 2.63 -12.52
CA ASN A 14 -5.63 3.94 -12.98
C ASN A 14 -5.69 4.93 -11.82
N LEU A 15 -5.73 6.24 -12.14
CA LEU A 15 -5.73 7.30 -11.14
C LEU A 15 -6.89 7.19 -10.16
N GLN A 16 -8.07 6.75 -10.62
CA GLN A 16 -9.26 6.63 -9.80
C GLN A 16 -9.07 5.59 -8.67
N ASN A 17 -8.45 4.45 -8.98
CA ASN A 17 -8.11 3.43 -7.97
C ASN A 17 -6.90 3.86 -7.14
N LEU A 18 -5.88 4.44 -7.79
CA LEU A 18 -4.62 4.79 -7.15
C LEU A 18 -4.79 5.82 -6.03
N TRP A 19 -5.61 6.82 -6.24
CA TRP A 19 -5.87 7.90 -5.28
C TRP A 19 -6.37 7.41 -3.92
N PRO A 20 -7.48 6.64 -3.82
CA PRO A 20 -7.92 6.10 -2.54
C PRO A 20 -6.97 5.06 -1.96
N ILE A 21 -6.32 4.24 -2.81
CA ILE A 21 -5.37 3.22 -2.37
C ILE A 21 -4.20 3.86 -1.62
N GLN A 22 -3.63 4.95 -2.15
CA GLN A 22 -2.52 5.62 -1.48
C GLN A 22 -2.89 6.26 -0.14
N GLN A 23 -4.18 6.53 0.11
CA GLN A 23 -4.64 7.02 1.41
C GLN A 23 -4.76 5.90 2.45
N MET A 24 -4.93 4.67 2.01
CA MET A 24 -5.19 3.53 2.90
C MET A 24 -3.98 2.59 3.07
N PHE A 25 -3.02 2.63 2.16
CA PHE A 25 -1.92 1.67 2.14
C PHE A 25 -0.57 2.38 2.02
N ASN A 26 0.47 1.72 2.53
CA ASN A 26 1.86 2.13 2.38
C ASN A 26 2.67 1.06 1.66
N SER A 27 3.77 1.50 1.02
CA SER A 27 4.76 0.66 0.36
C SER A 27 6.06 0.61 1.18
N LEU A 28 7.08 -0.10 0.72
CA LEU A 28 8.39 -0.10 1.38
C LEU A 28 9.00 1.30 1.44
N VAL A 29 8.87 2.03 0.35
CA VAL A 29 9.40 3.39 0.16
C VAL A 29 8.36 4.25 -0.53
N GLN A 30 8.49 5.56 -0.41
CA GLN A 30 7.68 6.57 -1.10
C GLN A 30 8.56 7.54 -1.88
N LEU A 31 7.96 8.36 -2.73
CA LEU A 31 8.63 9.49 -3.38
C LEU A 31 8.19 10.79 -2.71
N ASP A 32 9.14 11.71 -2.53
CA ASP A 32 8.82 13.10 -2.18
C ASP A 32 8.43 13.91 -3.42
N ASP A 33 8.08 15.19 -3.23
CA ASP A 33 7.66 16.11 -4.29
C ASP A 33 8.75 16.34 -5.34
N SER A 34 10.02 16.08 -5.00
CA SER A 34 11.17 16.16 -5.90
C SER A 34 11.52 14.80 -6.52
N LEU A 35 10.66 13.79 -6.37
CA LEU A 35 10.82 12.40 -6.84
C LEU A 35 12.01 11.66 -6.20
N ASN A 36 12.52 12.11 -5.06
CA ASN A 36 13.51 11.37 -4.31
C ASN A 36 12.85 10.24 -3.51
N VAL A 37 13.53 9.10 -3.46
CA VAL A 37 13.06 7.96 -2.67
C VAL A 37 13.26 8.25 -1.18
N LYS A 38 12.17 8.11 -0.40
CA LYS A 38 12.13 8.29 1.05
C LYS A 38 11.68 7.00 1.74
N PRO A 39 12.10 6.78 3.00
CA PRO A 39 11.53 5.74 3.85
C PRO A 39 10.00 5.82 3.93
N GLU A 40 9.33 4.66 3.97
CA GLU A 40 7.91 4.54 4.30
C GLU A 40 7.75 3.37 5.30
N LEU A 41 7.40 2.15 4.88
CA LEU A 41 7.41 0.98 5.77
C LEU A 41 8.83 0.48 6.05
N ALA A 42 9.76 0.67 5.12
CA ALA A 42 11.18 0.45 5.39
C ALA A 42 11.76 1.69 6.10
N LYS A 43 12.33 1.49 7.29
CA LYS A 43 13.03 2.53 8.06
C LYS A 43 14.34 2.95 7.39
N LYS A 44 15.03 1.97 6.77
CA LYS A 44 16.27 2.13 6.02
C LYS A 44 16.49 0.92 5.12
N TRP A 45 17.42 1.03 4.19
CA TRP A 45 17.86 -0.08 3.34
C TRP A 45 19.34 0.00 3.03
N ASN A 46 19.91 -1.14 2.68
CA ASN A 46 21.26 -1.26 2.13
C ASN A 46 21.21 -1.92 0.75
N ILE A 47 22.08 -1.48 -0.14
CA ILE A 47 22.23 -2.04 -1.48
C ILE A 47 23.65 -2.60 -1.57
N SER A 48 23.79 -3.85 -2.03
CA SER A 48 25.09 -4.45 -2.27
C SER A 48 25.88 -3.71 -3.34
N THR A 49 27.19 -3.81 -3.32
CA THR A 49 28.09 -3.09 -4.24
C THR A 49 27.85 -3.45 -5.71
N ASP A 50 27.37 -4.67 -5.98
CA ASP A 50 26.97 -5.12 -7.32
C ASP A 50 25.58 -4.63 -7.76
N GLY A 51 24.85 -3.93 -6.87
CA GLY A 51 23.52 -3.41 -7.14
C GLY A 51 22.43 -4.47 -7.27
N LEU A 52 22.70 -5.72 -6.84
CA LEU A 52 21.75 -6.85 -7.00
C LEU A 52 20.92 -7.12 -5.76
N THR A 53 21.47 -6.90 -4.57
CA THR A 53 20.78 -7.24 -3.31
C THR A 53 20.35 -5.97 -2.58
N TYR A 54 19.07 -5.92 -2.23
CA TYR A 54 18.45 -4.86 -1.44
C TYR A 54 17.97 -5.45 -0.13
N GLU A 55 18.52 -4.98 1.00
CA GLU A 55 18.11 -5.41 2.34
C GLU A 55 17.41 -4.25 3.05
N PHE A 56 16.12 -4.41 3.36
CA PHE A 56 15.27 -3.41 3.99
C PHE A 56 15.09 -3.74 5.47
N THR A 57 15.27 -2.75 6.34
CA THR A 57 14.86 -2.82 7.74
C THR A 57 13.45 -2.27 7.88
N ILE A 58 12.50 -3.11 8.25
CA ILE A 58 11.09 -2.75 8.42
C ILE A 58 10.90 -2.01 9.75
N ARG A 59 10.00 -1.03 9.76
CA ARG A 59 9.61 -0.28 10.96
C ARG A 59 8.90 -1.19 11.95
N ASP A 60 9.06 -0.90 13.23
CA ASP A 60 8.44 -1.62 14.34
C ASP A 60 7.26 -0.87 14.99
N ASP A 61 6.96 0.33 14.49
CA ASP A 61 5.90 1.21 14.97
C ASP A 61 4.70 1.31 14.01
N VAL A 62 4.63 0.45 12.99
CA VAL A 62 3.53 0.44 12.01
C VAL A 62 2.58 -0.71 12.26
N PHE A 63 1.28 -0.39 12.35
CA PHE A 63 0.20 -1.35 12.56
C PHE A 63 -0.83 -1.29 11.43
N PHE A 64 -1.42 -2.43 11.11
CA PHE A 64 -2.57 -2.48 10.21
C PHE A 64 -3.79 -1.79 10.82
N HIS A 65 -4.68 -1.28 9.99
CA HIS A 65 -5.99 -0.82 10.43
C HIS A 65 -6.72 -1.92 11.18
N LYS A 66 -7.58 -1.54 12.13
CA LYS A 66 -8.33 -2.52 12.93
C LYS A 66 -9.22 -3.41 12.06
N SER A 67 -9.18 -4.71 12.33
CA SER A 67 -10.02 -5.73 11.71
C SER A 67 -10.25 -6.88 12.70
N ILE A 68 -11.45 -7.48 12.68
CA ILE A 68 -11.77 -8.67 13.47
C ILE A 68 -10.91 -9.89 13.10
N HIS A 69 -10.33 -9.88 11.90
CA HIS A 69 -9.48 -10.96 11.41
C HIS A 69 -8.10 -11.04 12.08
N PHE A 70 -7.76 -10.09 12.93
CA PHE A 70 -6.56 -10.11 13.78
C PHE A 70 -6.83 -10.66 15.19
N GLY A 71 -7.99 -11.27 15.42
CA GLY A 71 -8.39 -11.77 16.75
C GLY A 71 -8.65 -10.65 17.76
N ASP A 72 -8.46 -10.95 19.04
CA ASP A 72 -8.83 -10.06 20.15
C ASP A 72 -8.10 -8.70 20.11
N SER A 73 -6.88 -8.65 19.58
CA SER A 73 -6.11 -7.41 19.44
C SER A 73 -6.70 -6.45 18.41
N LEU A 74 -7.53 -6.95 17.51
CA LEU A 74 -8.14 -6.23 16.37
C LEU A 74 -7.12 -5.56 15.44
N THR A 75 -5.83 -5.67 15.70
CA THR A 75 -4.73 -5.13 14.88
C THR A 75 -3.45 -5.90 15.18
N ARG A 76 -2.49 -5.83 14.26
CA ARG A 76 -1.12 -6.32 14.50
C ARG A 76 -0.09 -5.45 13.80
N ARG A 77 1.14 -5.56 14.26
CA ARG A 77 2.29 -4.92 13.64
C ARG A 77 2.55 -5.51 12.24
N VAL A 78 3.04 -4.65 11.34
CA VAL A 78 3.58 -5.06 10.04
C VAL A 78 4.92 -5.78 10.27
N VAL A 79 5.12 -6.88 9.57
CA VAL A 79 6.35 -7.66 9.59
C VAL A 79 6.82 -7.96 8.16
N ALA A 80 8.09 -8.33 8.00
CA ALA A 80 8.69 -8.53 6.68
C ALA A 80 8.00 -9.63 5.84
N SER A 81 7.36 -10.61 6.47
CA SER A 81 6.58 -11.62 5.75
C SER A 81 5.34 -11.07 5.06
N ASP A 82 4.80 -9.92 5.50
CA ASP A 82 3.70 -9.24 4.82
C ASP A 82 4.11 -8.70 3.45
N MET A 83 5.37 -8.25 3.31
CA MET A 83 5.95 -7.88 2.01
C MET A 83 6.04 -9.08 1.08
N THR A 84 6.52 -10.22 1.61
CA THR A 84 6.59 -11.47 0.85
C THR A 84 5.20 -11.89 0.35
N TYR A 85 4.21 -11.87 1.24
CA TYR A 85 2.83 -12.18 0.89
C TYR A 85 2.28 -11.23 -0.20
N SER A 86 2.46 -9.92 -0.02
CA SER A 86 1.96 -8.90 -0.96
C SER A 86 2.59 -9.04 -2.34
N PHE A 87 3.89 -9.34 -2.42
CA PHE A 87 4.58 -9.57 -3.68
C PHE A 87 4.15 -10.88 -4.35
N ASN A 88 3.87 -11.94 -3.57
CA ASN A 88 3.29 -13.18 -4.08
C ASN A 88 1.95 -12.93 -4.77
N ARG A 89 1.10 -12.06 -4.21
CA ARG A 89 -0.18 -11.66 -4.83
C ARG A 89 0.01 -11.02 -6.22
N LEU A 90 1.07 -10.23 -6.43
CA LEU A 90 1.35 -9.63 -7.74
C LEU A 90 1.76 -10.65 -8.80
N LYS A 91 2.30 -11.80 -8.38
CA LYS A 91 2.75 -12.89 -9.26
C LYS A 91 1.69 -13.99 -9.44
N ASP A 92 0.67 -14.00 -8.57
CA ASP A 92 -0.38 -15.00 -8.61
C ASP A 92 -1.27 -14.81 -9.85
N LYS A 93 -1.28 -15.83 -10.71
CA LYS A 93 -2.10 -15.84 -11.94
C LYS A 93 -3.59 -15.83 -11.64
N ASN A 94 -4.02 -16.39 -10.50
CA ASN A 94 -5.43 -16.40 -10.10
C ASN A 94 -5.92 -15.01 -9.71
N ILE A 95 -5.04 -14.18 -9.13
CA ILE A 95 -5.35 -12.77 -8.83
C ILE A 95 -5.29 -11.93 -10.12
N GLY A 96 -4.38 -12.25 -11.05
CA GLY A 96 -4.29 -11.57 -12.33
C GLY A 96 -3.90 -10.09 -12.22
N SER A 97 -3.07 -9.73 -11.23
CA SER A 97 -2.64 -8.35 -11.02
C SER A 97 -1.95 -7.77 -12.25
N PRO A 98 -2.37 -6.59 -12.74
CA PRO A 98 -1.63 -5.89 -13.78
C PRO A 98 -0.28 -5.35 -13.31
N GLY A 99 0.01 -5.36 -12.00
CA GLY A 99 1.25 -4.86 -11.40
C GLY A 99 2.41 -5.86 -11.38
N GLY A 100 2.21 -7.10 -11.81
CA GLY A 100 3.23 -8.16 -11.76
C GLY A 100 4.53 -7.83 -12.50
N TRP A 101 4.50 -6.92 -13.49
CA TRP A 101 5.67 -6.47 -14.23
C TRP A 101 6.72 -5.77 -13.36
N VAL A 102 6.34 -5.15 -12.25
CA VAL A 102 7.25 -4.50 -11.30
C VAL A 102 8.30 -5.50 -10.78
N LEU A 103 7.90 -6.76 -10.66
CA LEU A 103 8.76 -7.85 -10.18
C LEU A 103 9.49 -8.61 -11.30
N LYS A 104 9.42 -8.16 -12.57
CA LYS A 104 10.03 -8.87 -13.73
C LYS A 104 11.53 -9.07 -13.58
N ASN A 105 12.24 -8.06 -13.05
CA ASN A 105 13.69 -8.10 -12.80
C ASN A 105 14.05 -8.74 -11.44
N VAL A 106 13.07 -9.09 -10.61
CA VAL A 106 13.31 -9.72 -9.33
C VAL A 106 13.59 -11.21 -9.53
N LYS A 107 14.73 -11.68 -8.98
CA LYS A 107 15.13 -13.09 -8.95
C LYS A 107 14.50 -13.79 -7.76
N ASP A 108 14.61 -13.17 -6.58
CA ASP A 108 14.12 -13.71 -5.32
C ASP A 108 13.73 -12.58 -4.36
N TYR A 109 12.81 -12.85 -3.44
CA TYR A 109 12.48 -11.98 -2.31
C TYR A 109 11.98 -12.82 -1.15
N ARG A 110 12.39 -12.42 0.07
CA ARG A 110 12.02 -13.14 1.29
C ARG A 110 12.14 -12.30 2.55
N ALA A 111 11.37 -12.63 3.54
CA ALA A 111 11.61 -12.21 4.92
C ALA A 111 12.76 -13.05 5.50
N LYS A 112 13.80 -12.39 5.99
CA LYS A 112 14.93 -13.03 6.70
C LYS A 112 14.54 -13.25 8.17
N ASN A 113 13.77 -12.34 8.72
CA ASN A 113 13.11 -12.35 10.02
C ASN A 113 11.98 -11.32 10.00
N ASP A 114 11.31 -11.07 11.13
CA ASP A 114 10.16 -10.14 11.20
C ASP A 114 10.49 -8.70 10.79
N SER A 115 11.73 -8.26 10.96
CA SER A 115 12.16 -6.89 10.69
C SER A 115 13.02 -6.72 9.45
N THR A 116 13.40 -7.80 8.76
CA THR A 116 14.33 -7.73 7.62
C THR A 116 13.74 -8.40 6.39
N PHE A 117 13.55 -7.60 5.36
CA PHE A 117 13.10 -8.05 4.04
C PHE A 117 14.20 -7.89 3.01
N VAL A 118 14.43 -8.93 2.21
CA VAL A 118 15.51 -8.97 1.21
C VAL A 118 14.90 -9.16 -0.18
N ILE A 119 15.41 -8.39 -1.16
CA ILE A 119 15.09 -8.55 -2.57
C ILE A 119 16.40 -8.76 -3.34
N ILE A 120 16.42 -9.73 -4.24
CA ILE A 120 17.55 -10.02 -5.13
C ILE A 120 17.10 -9.81 -6.57
N LEU A 121 17.83 -8.98 -7.31
CA LEU A 121 17.58 -8.72 -8.72
C LEU A 121 18.32 -9.70 -9.64
N LYS A 122 17.82 -9.87 -10.85
CA LYS A 122 18.51 -10.62 -11.94
C LYS A 122 19.63 -9.81 -12.57
N LYS A 123 19.46 -8.49 -12.65
CA LYS A 123 20.42 -7.52 -13.21
C LYS A 123 20.31 -6.21 -12.40
N PRO A 124 21.41 -5.47 -12.24
CA PRO A 124 21.39 -4.16 -11.57
C PRO A 124 20.38 -3.24 -12.26
N PHE A 125 19.60 -2.51 -11.46
CA PHE A 125 18.61 -1.58 -11.97
C PHE A 125 18.48 -0.37 -11.03
N PRO A 126 19.15 0.76 -11.32
CA PRO A 126 19.19 1.93 -10.42
C PRO A 126 17.83 2.49 -10.05
N ALA A 127 16.85 2.44 -10.95
CA ALA A 127 15.49 2.93 -10.70
C ALA A 127 14.61 1.93 -9.90
N PHE A 128 15.14 0.81 -9.42
CA PHE A 128 14.34 -0.24 -8.78
C PHE A 128 13.63 0.27 -7.51
N LEU A 129 14.31 1.08 -6.69
CA LEU A 129 13.68 1.65 -5.49
C LEU A 129 12.46 2.50 -5.84
N SER A 130 12.52 3.30 -6.91
CA SER A 130 11.36 4.09 -7.36
C SER A 130 10.20 3.21 -7.82
N LEU A 131 10.47 2.02 -8.39
CA LEU A 131 9.39 1.06 -8.69
C LEU A 131 8.69 0.55 -7.43
N LEU A 132 9.43 0.38 -6.32
CA LEU A 132 8.87 -0.10 -5.07
C LEU A 132 7.95 0.93 -4.38
N SER A 133 7.97 2.19 -4.81
CA SER A 133 7.01 3.22 -4.35
C SER A 133 5.66 3.14 -5.05
N MET A 134 5.56 2.37 -6.13
CA MET A 134 4.29 2.18 -6.85
C MET A 134 3.27 1.48 -5.95
N ARG A 135 2.02 1.92 -6.01
CA ARG A 135 0.95 1.39 -5.15
C ARG A 135 0.63 -0.08 -5.35
N TYR A 136 1.05 -0.69 -6.44
CA TYR A 136 1.08 -2.16 -6.59
C TYR A 136 1.90 -2.85 -5.50
N CYS A 137 2.99 -2.21 -5.05
CA CYS A 137 3.90 -2.72 -4.01
C CYS A 137 3.42 -2.44 -2.58
N SER A 138 2.21 -1.91 -2.41
CA SER A 138 1.62 -1.68 -1.10
C SER A 138 1.42 -2.99 -0.34
N VAL A 139 1.61 -2.91 0.98
CA VAL A 139 1.55 -4.07 1.86
C VAL A 139 0.11 -4.32 2.32
N VAL A 140 -0.32 -5.57 2.24
CA VAL A 140 -1.64 -6.02 2.67
C VAL A 140 -1.51 -7.17 3.69
N PRO A 141 -2.43 -7.26 4.66
CA PRO A 141 -2.42 -8.35 5.64
C PRO A 141 -2.97 -9.63 5.03
N LYS A 142 -2.23 -10.73 5.20
CA LYS A 142 -2.60 -12.05 4.69
C LYS A 142 -3.97 -12.50 5.21
N GLU A 143 -4.21 -12.34 6.50
CA GLU A 143 -5.42 -12.82 7.18
C GLU A 143 -6.69 -12.23 6.56
N VAL A 144 -6.64 -10.95 6.22
CA VAL A 144 -7.79 -10.23 5.67
C VAL A 144 -7.94 -10.52 4.18
N ALA A 145 -6.82 -10.47 3.43
CA ALA A 145 -6.85 -10.68 2.00
C ALA A 145 -7.23 -12.12 1.62
N ASP A 146 -6.79 -13.12 2.39
CA ASP A 146 -7.16 -14.53 2.17
C ASP A 146 -8.62 -14.79 2.56
N PHE A 147 -9.14 -14.11 3.58
CA PHE A 147 -10.54 -14.25 3.99
C PHE A 147 -11.48 -13.70 2.91
N TYR A 148 -11.25 -12.45 2.47
CA TYR A 148 -12.12 -11.78 1.51
C TYR A 148 -11.87 -12.18 0.05
N LYS A 149 -10.67 -12.69 -0.28
CA LYS A 149 -10.29 -13.06 -1.65
C LYS A 149 -10.59 -11.93 -2.65
N GLU A 150 -11.44 -12.18 -3.64
CA GLU A 150 -11.84 -11.18 -4.65
C GLU A 150 -12.58 -9.98 -4.03
N ASP A 151 -13.31 -10.20 -2.94
CA ASP A 151 -14.03 -9.13 -2.25
C ASP A 151 -13.13 -8.25 -1.35
N PHE A 152 -11.82 -8.53 -1.26
CA PHE A 152 -10.86 -7.64 -0.63
C PHE A 152 -10.89 -6.23 -1.25
N ARG A 153 -11.28 -6.11 -2.53
CA ARG A 153 -11.50 -4.83 -3.21
C ARG A 153 -12.53 -3.92 -2.51
N ASN A 154 -13.48 -4.48 -1.78
CA ASN A 154 -14.55 -3.80 -1.04
C ASN A 154 -14.26 -3.72 0.48
N ASN A 155 -13.30 -4.50 0.97
CA ASN A 155 -12.95 -4.62 2.38
C ASN A 155 -11.45 -4.36 2.62
N PRO A 156 -10.92 -3.21 2.17
CA PRO A 156 -9.48 -2.93 2.23
C PRO A 156 -9.03 -2.69 3.67
N ILE A 157 -7.98 -3.37 4.08
CA ILE A 157 -7.26 -3.14 5.33
C ILE A 157 -5.80 -2.87 4.99
N GLY A 158 -5.33 -1.68 5.30
CA GLY A 158 -3.95 -1.23 5.07
C GLY A 158 -3.32 -0.65 6.32
N THR A 159 -2.31 0.19 6.11
CA THR A 159 -1.51 0.84 7.15
C THR A 159 -1.55 2.36 7.05
N GLY A 160 -2.20 2.90 6.03
CA GLY A 160 -2.16 4.28 5.62
C GLY A 160 -2.82 5.27 6.59
N PRO A 161 -2.73 6.58 6.24
CA PRO A 161 -3.25 7.66 7.08
C PRO A 161 -4.77 7.63 7.26
N PHE A 162 -5.49 7.02 6.33
CA PHE A 162 -6.94 6.89 6.42
C PHE A 162 -7.37 5.42 6.34
N LYS A 163 -8.46 5.10 7.04
CA LYS A 163 -9.11 3.79 7.09
C LYS A 163 -10.37 3.79 6.25
N PHE A 164 -10.65 2.70 5.59
CA PHE A 164 -11.93 2.47 4.92
C PHE A 164 -13.10 2.61 5.92
N LYS A 165 -14.16 3.30 5.51
CA LYS A 165 -15.40 3.40 6.27
C LYS A 165 -16.58 2.84 5.50
N ASN A 166 -16.78 3.30 4.28
CA ASN A 166 -17.88 2.88 3.43
C ASN A 166 -17.60 3.22 1.97
N TRP A 167 -18.02 2.35 1.07
CA TRP A 167 -18.01 2.62 -0.37
C TRP A 167 -19.33 2.16 -0.99
N LYS A 168 -20.05 3.09 -1.58
CA LYS A 168 -21.18 2.83 -2.44
C LYS A 168 -20.76 3.14 -3.87
N GLU A 169 -20.64 2.11 -4.70
CA GLU A 169 -20.17 2.24 -6.08
C GLU A 169 -20.98 3.32 -6.83
N ASN A 170 -20.29 4.12 -7.62
CA ASN A 170 -20.84 5.23 -8.40
C ASN A 170 -21.54 6.33 -7.58
N VAL A 171 -21.46 6.31 -6.26
CA VAL A 171 -22.09 7.30 -5.39
C VAL A 171 -21.06 7.99 -4.50
N LYS A 172 -20.39 7.23 -3.62
CA LYS A 172 -19.53 7.83 -2.60
C LYS A 172 -18.56 6.84 -1.97
N LEU A 173 -17.30 7.26 -1.79
CA LEU A 173 -16.33 6.62 -0.92
C LEU A 173 -16.05 7.51 0.29
N VAL A 174 -16.06 6.94 1.49
CA VAL A 174 -15.74 7.62 2.74
C VAL A 174 -14.59 6.92 3.43
N LEU A 175 -13.56 7.67 3.74
CA LEU A 175 -12.42 7.26 4.53
C LEU A 175 -12.39 8.03 5.84
N ARG A 176 -11.90 7.41 6.92
CA ARG A 176 -11.76 7.99 8.25
C ARG A 176 -10.31 8.00 8.68
N LYS A 177 -9.92 8.99 9.44
CA LYS A 177 -8.60 9.14 10.04
C LYS A 177 -8.12 7.86 10.74
N ASN A 178 -6.86 7.50 10.51
CA ASN A 178 -6.13 6.52 11.30
C ASN A 178 -5.37 7.21 12.43
N ASN A 179 -5.91 7.19 13.64
CA ASN A 179 -5.28 7.84 14.79
C ASN A 179 -3.94 7.18 15.20
N ASN A 180 -3.67 5.96 14.69
CA ASN A 180 -2.44 5.23 14.95
C ASN A 180 -1.44 5.32 13.78
N TYR A 181 -1.66 6.26 12.84
CA TYR A 181 -0.71 6.46 11.74
C TYR A 181 0.65 6.90 12.29
N PHE A 182 1.72 6.35 11.73
CA PHE A 182 3.07 6.47 12.26
C PHE A 182 3.78 7.77 11.88
N GLU A 183 3.35 8.43 10.79
CA GLU A 183 4.01 9.65 10.33
C GLU A 183 3.58 10.88 11.14
N LYS A 184 4.52 11.83 11.19
CA LYS A 184 4.35 13.16 11.78
C LYS A 184 4.77 14.21 10.77
N ASP A 185 4.22 15.42 10.92
CA ASP A 185 4.68 16.58 10.16
C ASP A 185 6.03 17.11 10.69
N SER A 186 6.56 18.15 10.04
CA SER A 186 7.82 18.80 10.43
C SER A 186 7.82 19.40 11.84
N LEU A 187 6.65 19.62 12.43
CA LEU A 187 6.46 20.13 13.79
C LEU A 187 6.24 19.01 14.81
N GLY A 188 6.31 17.73 14.38
CA GLY A 188 6.11 16.57 15.24
C GLY A 188 4.64 16.22 15.51
N LYS A 189 3.68 16.89 14.87
CA LYS A 189 2.25 16.61 15.00
C LYS A 189 1.88 15.37 14.21
N LYS A 190 1.09 14.47 14.81
CA LYS A 190 0.62 13.24 14.15
C LYS A 190 -0.23 13.54 12.91
N LEU A 191 0.07 12.87 11.82
CA LEU A 191 -0.74 12.86 10.61
C LEU A 191 -1.80 11.75 10.67
N PRO A 192 -2.85 11.83 9.84
CA PRO A 192 -3.26 12.98 9.03
C PRO A 192 -3.93 14.06 9.88
N LEU A 193 -3.96 15.30 9.38
CA LEU A 193 -4.63 16.41 10.06
C LEU A 193 -6.15 16.39 9.87
N LEU A 194 -6.62 15.88 8.72
CA LEU A 194 -8.04 15.76 8.39
C LEU A 194 -8.69 14.57 9.12
N GLU A 195 -9.92 14.71 9.57
CA GLU A 195 -10.67 13.65 10.25
C GLU A 195 -11.28 12.62 9.27
N SER A 196 -11.57 13.05 8.05
CA SER A 196 -12.14 12.17 7.02
C SER A 196 -11.92 12.71 5.61
N ILE A 197 -11.98 11.81 4.63
CA ILE A 197 -12.04 12.11 3.20
C ILE A 197 -13.35 11.55 2.67
N SER A 198 -14.04 12.35 1.87
CA SER A 198 -15.27 11.96 1.20
C SER A 198 -15.14 12.26 -0.29
N ILE A 199 -15.22 11.21 -1.11
CA ILE A 199 -15.15 11.30 -2.57
C ILE A 199 -16.55 10.99 -3.12
N SER A 200 -17.20 11.97 -3.73
CA SER A 200 -18.50 11.80 -4.42
C SER A 200 -18.27 11.59 -5.90
N PHE A 201 -19.06 10.73 -6.51
CA PHE A 201 -19.02 10.46 -7.95
C PHE A 201 -20.18 11.18 -8.61
N LEU A 202 -19.87 12.17 -9.44
CA LEU A 202 -20.89 12.93 -10.18
C LEU A 202 -21.13 12.28 -11.55
N PRO A 203 -22.39 12.14 -11.98
CA PRO A 203 -22.73 11.37 -13.19
C PRO A 203 -22.30 12.05 -14.50
N ASP A 204 -22.16 13.38 -14.49
CA ASP A 204 -21.74 14.14 -15.67
C ASP A 204 -20.82 15.32 -15.31
N ILE A 205 -20.12 15.84 -16.36
CA ILE A 205 -19.16 16.95 -16.21
C ILE A 205 -19.85 18.27 -15.89
N GLN A 206 -21.10 18.48 -16.31
CA GLN A 206 -21.82 19.73 -16.03
C GLN A 206 -22.18 19.83 -14.55
N SER A 207 -22.51 18.72 -13.91
CA SER A 207 -22.74 18.66 -12.47
C SER A 207 -21.48 18.94 -11.64
N GLU A 208 -20.28 18.70 -12.18
CA GLU A 208 -19.01 19.00 -11.50
C GLU A 208 -18.77 20.52 -11.30
N PHE A 209 -19.34 21.36 -12.16
CA PHE A 209 -19.18 22.83 -12.09
C PHE A 209 -20.21 23.52 -11.19
N MET A 210 -21.23 22.81 -10.71
CA MET A 210 -22.30 23.38 -9.88
C MET A 210 -22.19 23.08 -8.39
N VAL A 211 -21.12 22.40 -7.98
CA VAL A 211 -20.82 22.02 -6.59
C VAL A 211 -19.57 22.72 -6.11
#